data_cc4d26aa2ca8b02cbfc1adb8126b2520
#
_entry.id   cc4d26aa2ca8b02cbfc1adb8126b2520
#
_cell.length_a   1.000
_cell.length_b   1.000
_cell.length_c   1.000
_cell.angle_alpha   90.00
_cell.angle_beta   90.00
_cell.angle_gamma   90.00
#
_symmetry.space_group_name_H-M   'P 1'
#
loop_
_entity.id
_entity.type
_entity.pdbx_description
1 polymer ?
#
loop_
_entity_poly.entity_id
_entity_poly.type
_entity_poly.pdbx_seq_one_letter_code
_entity_poly.pdbx_strand_id
1 'polypeptide(L)'
;MKLIISNSTNKNKRLKAVFIDGNKKITRHFGFKGGSTYIDHKDKEKRKNYRKRHEATEKKFYTDPTRPSTLSRFILWGNETNLRDAIKSYKNKFNLS
;
A
#
# COMPACT_ATOMS: atom_id res chain seq x y z
N MET A 1 -15.64 0.91 6.86
CA MET A 1 -14.51 1.87 6.89
C MET A 1 -14.17 2.30 5.49
N LYS A 2 -13.95 3.58 5.30
CA LYS A 2 -13.65 4.17 3.99
C LYS A 2 -12.15 4.42 3.86
N LEU A 3 -11.59 4.17 2.68
CA LEU A 3 -10.18 4.44 2.38
C LEU A 3 -10.06 5.43 1.22
N ILE A 4 -9.26 6.47 1.41
CA ILE A 4 -8.94 7.45 0.38
C ILE A 4 -7.42 7.46 0.20
N ILE A 5 -6.97 7.19 -1.03
CA ILE A 5 -5.55 7.24 -1.40
C ILE A 5 -5.30 8.50 -2.24
N SER A 6 -4.26 9.23 -1.87
CA SER A 6 -3.84 10.43 -2.61
C SER A 6 -2.32 10.57 -2.54
N ASN A 7 -1.78 11.56 -3.24
CA ASN A 7 -0.35 11.87 -3.15
C ASN A 7 -0.02 12.34 -1.74
N SER A 8 1.13 11.92 -1.22
CA SER A 8 1.57 12.30 0.10
C SER A 8 2.00 13.78 0.15
N THR A 9 1.68 14.43 1.25
CA THR A 9 2.20 15.77 1.57
C THR A 9 3.56 15.71 2.26
N ASN A 10 3.99 14.51 2.68
CA ASN A 10 5.32 14.28 3.25
C ASN A 10 6.33 14.16 2.11
N LYS A 11 7.37 15.00 2.14
CA LYS A 11 8.36 15.08 1.05
C LYS A 11 9.14 13.78 0.83
N ASN A 12 9.18 12.89 1.82
CA ASN A 12 9.92 11.62 1.73
C ASN A 12 9.01 10.42 1.39
N LYS A 13 7.69 10.63 1.35
CA LYS A 13 6.73 9.57 1.10
C LYS A 13 5.98 9.81 -0.20
N ARG A 14 5.57 8.71 -0.85
CA ARG A 14 4.91 8.75 -2.14
C ARG A 14 3.40 8.96 -2.04
N LEU A 15 2.74 8.20 -1.17
CA LEU A 15 1.28 8.18 -1.08
C LEU A 15 0.82 8.38 0.36
N LYS A 16 -0.43 8.82 0.47
CA LYS A 16 -1.13 9.00 1.73
C LYS A 16 -2.41 8.19 1.72
N ALA A 17 -2.64 7.42 2.77
CA ALA A 17 -3.87 6.68 3.00
C ALA A 17 -4.63 7.32 4.15
N VAL A 18 -5.90 7.62 3.95
CA VAL A 18 -6.79 8.12 5.00
C VAL A 18 -7.91 7.09 5.19
N PHE A 19 -7.98 6.54 6.39
CA PHE A 19 -9.03 5.60 6.79
C PHE A 19 -10.05 6.35 7.63
N ILE A 20 -11.31 6.28 7.24
CA ILE A 20 -12.40 6.99 7.92
C ILE A 20 -13.42 5.95 8.43
N ASP A 21 -13.69 5.98 9.73
CA ASP A 21 -14.65 5.11 10.39
C ASP A 21 -15.49 5.95 11.35
N GLY A 22 -16.65 6.40 10.88
CA GLY A 22 -17.48 7.32 11.63
C GLY A 22 -16.73 8.61 11.91
N ASN A 23 -16.50 8.93 13.20
CA ASN A 23 -15.78 10.12 13.62
C ASN A 23 -14.26 9.88 13.73
N LYS A 24 -13.81 8.66 13.53
CA LYS A 24 -12.38 8.32 13.61
C LYS A 24 -11.73 8.47 12.26
N LYS A 25 -10.52 9.01 12.26
CA LYS A 25 -9.73 9.24 11.07
C LYS A 25 -8.28 8.84 11.35
N ILE A 26 -7.75 7.93 10.53
CA ILE A 26 -6.36 7.48 10.62
C ILE A 26 -5.66 7.86 9.32
N THR A 27 -4.54 8.58 9.42
CA THR A 27 -3.74 8.98 8.28
C THR A 27 -2.40 8.26 8.32
N ARG A 28 -2.02 7.65 7.17
CA ARG A 28 -0.74 6.96 7.03
C ARG A 28 -0.07 7.39 5.73
N HIS A 29 1.23 7.63 5.80
CA HIS A 29 2.05 7.89 4.62
C HIS A 29 2.86 6.64 4.31
N PHE A 30 2.96 6.27 3.04
CA PHE A 30 3.66 5.05 2.66
C PHE A 30 4.31 5.18 1.29
N GLY A 31 5.25 4.27 1.00
CA GLY A 31 6.05 4.30 -0.20
C GLY A 31 7.18 5.30 -0.09
N PHE A 32 8.27 5.04 -0.80
CA PHE A 32 9.43 5.93 -0.84
C PHE A 32 9.32 6.85 -2.06
N LYS A 33 9.37 8.15 -1.84
CA LYS A 33 9.28 9.13 -2.93
C LYS A 33 10.54 9.03 -3.80
N GLY A 34 10.33 8.87 -5.10
CA GLY A 34 11.43 8.65 -6.03
C GLY A 34 11.81 7.19 -6.22
N GLY A 35 11.24 6.29 -5.40
CA GLY A 35 11.44 4.85 -5.57
C GLY A 35 10.57 4.29 -6.68
N SER A 36 11.01 3.17 -7.28
CA SER A 36 10.25 2.44 -8.28
C SER A 36 9.69 1.17 -7.67
N THR A 37 8.41 0.89 -7.91
CA THR A 37 7.69 -0.25 -7.35
C THR A 37 7.08 -1.09 -8.47
N TYR A 38 6.42 -2.21 -8.12
CA TYR A 38 5.86 -3.11 -9.12
C TYR A 38 4.85 -2.40 -10.04
N ILE A 39 4.04 -1.50 -9.52
CA ILE A 39 3.09 -0.76 -10.36
C ILE A 39 3.79 0.17 -11.38
N ASP A 40 5.06 0.48 -11.17
CA ASP A 40 5.86 1.32 -12.07
C ASP A 40 6.62 0.48 -13.11
N HIS A 41 7.47 -0.45 -12.64
CA HIS A 41 8.34 -1.24 -13.52
C HIS A 41 7.72 -2.55 -14.01
N LYS A 42 6.72 -3.08 -13.32
CA LYS A 42 6.01 -4.33 -13.65
C LYS A 42 6.94 -5.55 -13.75
N ASP A 43 8.05 -5.50 -13.01
CA ASP A 43 9.07 -6.54 -13.01
C ASP A 43 8.77 -7.55 -11.89
N LYS A 44 8.33 -8.76 -12.30
CA LYS A 44 7.95 -9.81 -11.35
C LYS A 44 9.11 -10.32 -10.50
N GLU A 45 10.32 -10.27 -11.02
CA GLU A 45 11.52 -10.68 -10.27
C GLU A 45 11.82 -9.71 -9.14
N LYS A 46 11.75 -8.42 -9.42
CA LYS A 46 11.91 -7.38 -8.40
C LYS A 46 10.82 -7.47 -7.34
N ARG A 47 9.57 -7.76 -7.77
CA ARG A 47 8.45 -7.96 -6.85
C ARG A 47 8.71 -9.16 -5.94
N LYS A 48 9.16 -10.28 -6.48
CA LYS A 48 9.49 -11.49 -5.72
C LYS A 48 10.55 -11.18 -4.68
N ASN A 49 11.62 -10.48 -5.06
CA ASN A 49 12.71 -10.12 -4.17
C ASN A 49 12.25 -9.17 -3.05
N TYR A 50 11.41 -8.20 -3.37
CA TYR A 50 10.80 -7.31 -2.38
C TYR A 50 10.01 -8.12 -1.35
N ARG A 51 9.12 -9.01 -1.82
CA ARG A 51 8.28 -9.82 -0.95
C ARG A 51 9.11 -10.71 -0.03
N LYS A 52 10.11 -11.38 -0.58
CA LYS A 52 10.99 -12.26 0.19
C LYS A 52 11.70 -11.49 1.30
N ARG A 53 12.21 -10.29 0.99
CA ARG A 53 12.95 -9.47 1.96
C ARG A 53 12.04 -8.92 3.06
N HIS A 54 10.87 -8.41 2.68
CA HIS A 54 9.97 -7.73 3.62
C HIS A 54 9.07 -8.69 4.41
N GLU A 55 8.61 -9.77 3.78
CA GLU A 55 7.70 -10.72 4.45
C GLU A 55 8.35 -11.40 5.65
N ALA A 56 9.67 -11.56 5.65
CA ALA A 56 10.40 -12.14 6.77
C ALA A 56 10.13 -11.40 8.10
N THR A 57 9.91 -10.09 8.06
CA THR A 57 9.70 -9.26 9.25
C THR A 57 8.30 -8.64 9.33
N GLU A 58 7.59 -8.51 8.21
CA GLU A 58 6.35 -7.73 8.13
C GLU A 58 5.08 -8.58 8.00
N LYS A 59 5.20 -9.85 7.62
CA LYS A 59 4.04 -10.71 7.32
C LYS A 59 3.02 -10.73 8.45
N LYS A 60 3.47 -10.70 9.69
CA LYS A 60 2.59 -10.71 10.87
C LYS A 60 1.67 -9.48 10.96
N PHE A 61 1.97 -8.40 10.23
CA PHE A 61 1.18 -7.18 10.21
C PHE A 61 0.22 -7.10 9.04
N TYR A 62 0.24 -8.05 8.11
CA TYR A 62 -0.51 -7.98 6.86
C TYR A 62 -2.01 -8.22 7.03
N THR A 63 -2.48 -8.47 8.23
CA THR A 63 -3.92 -8.49 8.53
C THR A 63 -4.47 -7.11 8.91
N ASP A 64 -3.60 -6.14 9.19
CA ASP A 64 -3.98 -4.78 9.56
C ASP A 64 -3.84 -3.86 8.34
N PRO A 65 -4.97 -3.42 7.74
CA PRO A 65 -4.93 -2.57 6.54
C PRO A 65 -4.41 -1.15 6.80
N THR A 66 -4.30 -0.73 8.05
CA THR A 66 -3.87 0.64 8.39
C THR A 66 -2.36 0.78 8.51
N ARG A 67 -1.61 -0.29 8.41
CA ARG A 67 -0.16 -0.24 8.52
C ARG A 67 0.50 0.16 7.21
N PRO A 68 1.53 1.03 7.24
CA PRO A 68 2.27 1.40 6.03
C PRO A 68 2.89 0.19 5.31
N SER A 69 3.38 -0.80 6.06
CA SER A 69 3.93 -2.03 5.47
C SER A 69 2.89 -2.81 4.68
N THR A 70 1.67 -2.92 5.19
CA THR A 70 0.56 -3.59 4.52
C THR A 70 0.15 -2.83 3.26
N LEU A 71 0.04 -1.51 3.35
CA LEU A 71 -0.29 -0.65 2.22
C LEU A 71 0.74 -0.79 1.09
N SER A 72 2.03 -0.74 1.42
CA SER A 72 3.11 -0.89 0.43
C SER A 72 3.08 -2.27 -0.22
N ARG A 73 2.96 -3.34 0.58
CA ARG A 73 2.97 -4.72 0.09
C ARG A 73 1.85 -5.01 -0.89
N PHE A 74 0.65 -4.55 -0.62
CA PHE A 74 -0.52 -4.91 -1.40
C PHE A 74 -0.94 -3.85 -2.43
N ILE A 75 -0.49 -2.61 -2.30
CA ILE A 75 -0.78 -1.57 -3.29
C ILE A 75 0.39 -1.37 -4.24
N LEU A 76 1.60 -1.15 -3.72
CA LEU A 76 2.78 -0.87 -4.54
C LEU A 76 3.45 -2.13 -5.07
N TRP A 77 3.38 -3.24 -4.33
CA TRP A 77 4.03 -4.51 -4.63
C TRP A 77 3.05 -5.68 -4.66
N GLY A 78 1.79 -5.39 -4.99
CA GLY A 78 0.75 -6.41 -5.09
C GLY A 78 0.75 -7.12 -6.45
N ASN A 79 -0.42 -7.65 -6.82
CA ASN A 79 -0.58 -8.39 -8.06
C ASN A 79 -0.96 -7.51 -9.25
N GLU A 80 -1.42 -6.29 -8.98
CA GLU A 80 -1.89 -5.37 -10.02
C GLU A 80 -0.73 -4.56 -10.59
N THR A 81 -0.89 -4.11 -11.84
CA THR A 81 0.17 -3.41 -12.57
C THR A 81 -0.06 -1.90 -12.66
N ASN A 82 -1.09 -1.39 -12.01
CA ASN A 82 -1.37 0.05 -11.96
C ASN A 82 -2.02 0.41 -10.61
N LEU A 83 -1.91 1.67 -10.25
CA LEU A 83 -2.37 2.16 -8.94
C LEU A 83 -3.88 2.03 -8.77
N ARG A 84 -4.65 2.37 -9.79
CA ARG A 84 -6.12 2.32 -9.72
C ARG A 84 -6.61 0.93 -9.37
N ASP A 85 -6.14 -0.09 -10.09
CA ASP A 85 -6.53 -1.48 -9.86
C ASP A 85 -5.99 -2.02 -8.55
N ALA A 86 -4.79 -1.59 -8.15
CA ALA A 86 -4.20 -1.96 -6.89
C ALA A 86 -5.03 -1.46 -5.70
N ILE A 87 -5.51 -0.22 -5.77
CA ILE A 87 -6.38 0.35 -4.73
C ILE A 87 -7.71 -0.41 -4.66
N LYS A 88 -8.29 -0.73 -5.81
CA LYS A 88 -9.54 -1.49 -5.87
C LYS A 88 -9.37 -2.87 -5.25
N SER A 89 -8.30 -3.58 -5.59
CA SER A 89 -7.99 -4.89 -5.00
C SER A 89 -7.79 -4.80 -3.50
N TYR A 90 -7.12 -3.76 -3.03
CA TYR A 90 -6.87 -3.53 -1.60
C TYR A 90 -8.19 -3.34 -0.84
N LYS A 91 -9.08 -2.51 -1.39
CA LYS A 91 -10.39 -2.29 -0.79
C LYS A 91 -11.21 -3.58 -0.73
N ASN A 92 -11.18 -4.39 -1.78
CA ASN A 92 -11.87 -5.67 -1.81
C ASN A 92 -11.30 -6.65 -0.78
N LYS A 93 -9.96 -6.72 -0.68
CA LYS A 93 -9.29 -7.63 0.24
C LYS A 93 -9.63 -7.34 1.70
N PHE A 94 -9.71 -6.07 2.07
CA PHE A 94 -9.93 -5.66 3.45
C PHE A 94 -11.35 -5.15 3.72
N ASN A 95 -12.25 -5.34 2.76
CA ASN A 95 -13.66 -4.93 2.89
C ASN A 95 -13.80 -3.43 3.20
N LEU A 96 -13.08 -2.62 2.45
CA LEU A 96 -13.11 -1.16 2.57
C LEU A 96 -13.91 -0.54 1.42
N SER A 97 -14.48 0.63 1.67
CA SER A 97 -15.20 1.38 0.65
C SER A 97 -14.46 2.60 0.10
#